data_913c38146e44afb56725a22a80fa061b
#
_entry.id   913c38146e44afb56725a22a80fa061b
#
_cell.length_a   1.000
_cell.length_b   1.000
_cell.length_c   1.000
_cell.angle_alpha   90.00
_cell.angle_beta   90.00
_cell.angle_gamma   90.00
#
_symmetry.space_group_name_H-M   'P 1'
#
loop_
_entity.id
_entity.type
_entity.pdbx_description
1 polymer ?
#
loop_
_entity_poly.entity_id
_entity_poly.type
_entity_poly.pdbx_seq_one_letter_code
_entity_poly.pdbx_strand_id
1 'polypeptide(L)'
;MEKIEGDFSKFWRFDVLPPINRLSWWWWWVLVLVPDPIHPERSRQLMVLWSSKETPAIRVSGHWWIPKARMYVDEEGGSVMSGMVCAWWYDGNKMFEPLLMKECRMASVDDKHPLWPVEAKETGMGAGAVVPLTSEDLSFGLRPGRRSFWLNLTSDQEKVMEGSPKDFSVEMTPWWERPSTAKYKNNVFGLNMGYDIQRVHGMKAKLNIDGEEVEGSAYIQKVGVQAPSLPWFWGMLHFDDGSYLDWFMPHVSPSFTMKDDTPWSMRDFFRTPNAGSGIFHDANRNRTENFKRCTVELERQEGENALRDEQGNLLPRFKIKVWNGRTQVSIHVRATSRARWVFDQPTRAGFVSHLTYNEYPLEIEKIAILDEQGLRSIDDYEWIRGNAEHAWGILN
;
A
#
# COMPACT_ATOMS: atom_id res chain seq x y z
N MET A 1 19.83 -22.42 -3.24
CA MET A 1 19.09 -21.19 -2.86
C MET A 1 19.38 -20.17 -3.95
N GLU A 2 18.44 -19.93 -4.82
CA GLU A 2 18.60 -19.00 -5.95
C GLU A 2 18.67 -17.56 -5.44
N LYS A 3 19.43 -16.68 -6.05
CA LYS A 3 19.54 -15.27 -5.69
C LYS A 3 18.29 -14.52 -6.15
N ILE A 4 17.80 -13.55 -5.37
CA ILE A 4 16.87 -12.55 -5.89
C ILE A 4 17.65 -11.74 -6.91
N GLU A 5 17.45 -12.02 -8.19
CA GLU A 5 18.02 -11.24 -9.26
C GLU A 5 17.09 -10.06 -9.55
N GLY A 6 17.43 -8.91 -9.01
CA GLY A 6 16.74 -7.65 -9.24
C GLY A 6 17.41 -6.55 -8.45
N ASP A 7 17.32 -5.32 -8.94
CA ASP A 7 17.85 -4.17 -8.25
C ASP A 7 16.87 -3.69 -7.17
N PHE A 8 16.90 -4.36 -6.02
CA PHE A 8 16.12 -3.94 -4.85
C PHE A 8 16.72 -2.71 -4.15
N SER A 9 17.90 -2.23 -4.53
CA SER A 9 18.53 -1.05 -3.94
C SER A 9 17.65 0.20 -4.05
N LYS A 10 16.85 0.28 -5.08
CA LYS A 10 15.91 1.39 -5.29
C LYS A 10 14.80 1.48 -4.26
N PHE A 11 14.48 0.38 -3.56
CA PHE A 11 13.53 0.41 -2.44
C PHE A 11 14.01 1.28 -1.29
N TRP A 12 15.34 1.43 -1.14
CA TRP A 12 15.97 2.13 -0.03
C TRP A 12 16.46 3.53 -0.40
N ARG A 13 16.28 3.96 -1.64
CA ARG A 13 16.77 5.25 -2.11
C ARG A 13 15.68 6.31 -2.02
N PHE A 14 16.04 7.48 -1.47
CA PHE A 14 15.19 8.68 -1.45
C PHE A 14 15.46 9.61 -2.64
N ASP A 15 16.59 9.45 -3.31
CA ASP A 15 17.14 10.37 -4.31
C ASP A 15 16.84 10.00 -5.76
N VAL A 16 15.99 9.01 -6.00
CA VAL A 16 15.64 8.56 -7.38
C VAL A 16 15.01 9.68 -8.20
N LEU A 17 14.27 10.55 -7.53
CA LEU A 17 13.75 11.80 -8.07
C LEU A 17 14.22 12.95 -7.15
N PRO A 18 14.93 13.97 -7.67
CA PRO A 18 15.36 15.11 -6.86
C PRO A 18 14.18 15.83 -6.23
N PRO A 19 14.20 16.12 -4.92
CA PRO A 19 13.06 16.69 -4.22
C PRO A 19 12.60 18.04 -4.79
N ILE A 20 11.29 18.21 -4.92
CA ILE A 20 10.65 19.48 -5.23
C ILE A 20 9.85 19.91 -4.00
N ASN A 21 10.16 21.12 -3.49
CA ASN A 21 9.47 21.66 -2.32
C ASN A 21 7.95 21.56 -2.45
N ARG A 22 7.31 21.00 -1.43
CA ARG A 22 5.87 20.71 -1.31
C ARG A 22 5.30 19.65 -2.24
N LEU A 23 5.98 19.30 -3.33
CA LEU A 23 5.45 18.35 -4.32
C LEU A 23 6.03 16.95 -4.14
N SER A 24 7.20 16.83 -3.48
CA SER A 24 7.82 15.51 -3.31
C SER A 24 7.21 14.78 -2.13
N TRP A 25 6.85 13.56 -2.39
CA TRP A 25 6.30 12.64 -1.41
C TRP A 25 6.88 11.26 -1.66
N TRP A 26 7.28 10.57 -0.57
CA TRP A 26 7.76 9.20 -0.59
C TRP A 26 6.97 8.38 0.40
N TRP A 27 6.66 7.13 0.03
CA TRP A 27 6.08 6.18 0.97
C TRP A 27 6.48 4.75 0.65
N TRP A 28 6.45 3.94 1.67
CA TRP A 28 6.51 2.50 1.61
C TRP A 28 5.20 1.96 2.13
N TRP A 29 4.60 1.13 1.35
CA TRP A 29 3.36 0.46 1.68
C TRP A 29 3.61 -1.04 1.76
N VAL A 30 3.25 -1.68 2.91
CA VAL A 30 3.31 -3.11 3.16
C VAL A 30 1.92 -3.59 3.50
N LEU A 31 1.45 -4.58 2.80
CA LEU A 31 0.19 -5.25 3.03
C LEU A 31 0.45 -6.74 3.22
N VAL A 32 0.00 -7.30 4.34
CA VAL A 32 0.09 -8.73 4.65
C VAL A 32 -1.32 -9.29 4.79
N LEU A 33 -1.60 -10.35 4.05
CA LEU A 33 -2.89 -11.03 3.98
C LEU A 33 -2.73 -12.43 4.57
N VAL A 34 -3.39 -12.70 5.69
CA VAL A 34 -3.41 -14.04 6.31
C VAL A 34 -4.84 -14.56 6.41
N PRO A 35 -5.05 -15.88 6.43
CA PRO A 35 -6.41 -16.44 6.52
C PRO A 35 -7.13 -15.98 7.79
N ASP A 36 -8.42 -15.78 7.67
CA ASP A 36 -9.31 -15.77 8.82
C ASP A 36 -9.42 -17.20 9.38
N PRO A 37 -9.34 -17.39 10.71
CA PRO A 37 -9.36 -18.73 11.29
C PRO A 37 -10.71 -19.47 11.16
N ILE A 38 -11.80 -18.73 10.96
CA ILE A 38 -13.15 -19.28 10.82
C ILE A 38 -13.54 -19.40 9.35
N HIS A 39 -13.13 -18.40 8.55
CA HIS A 39 -13.45 -18.25 7.13
C HIS A 39 -12.16 -18.12 6.32
N PRO A 40 -11.43 -19.22 6.03
CA PRO A 40 -10.10 -19.17 5.42
C PRO A 40 -10.06 -18.50 4.04
N GLU A 41 -11.19 -18.43 3.35
CA GLU A 41 -11.34 -17.69 2.09
C GLU A 41 -11.25 -16.17 2.27
N ARG A 42 -11.52 -15.66 3.48
CA ARG A 42 -11.37 -14.26 3.87
C ARG A 42 -9.96 -13.99 4.40
N SER A 43 -9.59 -12.73 4.48
CA SER A 43 -8.29 -12.34 5.03
C SER A 43 -8.40 -11.49 6.28
N ARG A 44 -7.51 -11.76 7.24
CA ARG A 44 -7.03 -10.76 8.20
C ARG A 44 -5.91 -9.98 7.52
N GLN A 45 -5.73 -8.71 7.84
CA GLN A 45 -4.79 -7.86 7.11
C GLN A 45 -3.97 -6.96 8.04
N LEU A 46 -2.65 -7.02 7.92
CA LEU A 46 -1.74 -6.02 8.48
C LEU A 46 -1.37 -5.03 7.37
N MET A 47 -1.64 -3.77 7.61
CA MET A 47 -1.38 -2.66 6.71
C MET A 47 -0.41 -1.69 7.37
N VAL A 48 0.72 -1.40 6.72
CA VAL A 48 1.74 -0.50 7.26
C VAL A 48 2.18 0.48 6.20
N LEU A 49 2.07 1.76 6.51
CA LEU A 49 2.54 2.85 5.68
C LEU A 49 3.62 3.65 6.41
N TRP A 50 4.79 3.76 5.80
CA TRP A 50 5.74 4.82 6.10
C TRP A 50 5.62 5.89 5.05
N SER A 51 5.59 7.15 5.46
CA SER A 51 5.58 8.24 4.50
C SER A 51 6.45 9.40 4.93
N SER A 52 6.99 10.10 3.95
CA SER A 52 7.69 11.37 4.12
C SER A 52 7.29 12.33 3.02
N LYS A 53 7.07 13.59 3.37
CA LYS A 53 6.69 14.65 2.44
C LYS A 53 7.57 15.86 2.62
N GLU A 54 8.03 16.42 1.51
CA GLU A 54 8.76 17.69 1.48
C GLU A 54 7.77 18.85 1.70
N THR A 55 7.50 19.15 2.96
CA THR A 55 6.55 20.21 3.38
C THR A 55 6.97 20.83 4.71
N PRO A 56 6.68 22.12 4.95
CA PRO A 56 6.89 22.75 6.25
C PRO A 56 6.04 22.15 7.37
N ALA A 57 4.81 21.77 7.05
CA ALA A 57 3.88 21.14 7.99
C ALA A 57 2.74 20.44 7.24
N ILE A 58 2.25 19.38 7.80
CA ILE A 58 1.06 18.66 7.34
C ILE A 58 0.28 18.14 8.55
N ARG A 59 -1.03 18.13 8.45
CA ARG A 59 -1.89 17.50 9.44
C ARG A 59 -2.34 16.14 8.93
N VAL A 60 -2.12 15.11 9.72
CA VAL A 60 -2.47 13.73 9.34
C VAL A 60 -3.45 13.19 10.37
N SER A 61 -4.66 12.84 9.92
CA SER A 61 -5.75 12.35 10.77
C SER A 61 -5.93 13.18 12.04
N GLY A 62 -5.80 14.51 11.93
CA GLY A 62 -5.97 15.43 13.04
C GLY A 62 -4.68 15.82 13.79
N HIS A 63 -3.58 15.09 13.61
CA HIS A 63 -2.30 15.36 14.27
C HIS A 63 -1.36 16.17 13.39
N TRP A 64 -0.75 17.20 13.94
CA TRP A 64 0.27 17.98 13.24
C TRP A 64 1.58 17.21 13.17
N TRP A 65 2.14 17.11 11.96
CA TRP A 65 3.47 16.65 11.72
C TRP A 65 4.29 17.78 11.07
N ILE A 66 5.41 18.11 11.69
CA ILE A 66 6.31 19.18 11.27
C ILE A 66 7.67 18.52 11.00
N PRO A 67 7.99 18.22 9.73
CA PRO A 67 9.29 17.64 9.38
C PRO A 67 10.43 18.56 9.87
N LYS A 68 11.33 18.02 10.69
CA LYS A 68 12.41 18.81 11.31
C LYS A 68 13.62 19.00 10.39
N ALA A 69 13.79 18.12 9.41
CA ALA A 69 14.94 18.15 8.52
C ALA A 69 14.57 17.62 7.12
N ARG A 70 15.26 18.16 6.12
CA ARG A 70 15.32 17.54 4.79
C ARG A 70 16.12 16.25 4.87
N MET A 71 16.06 15.46 3.80
CA MET A 71 16.93 14.29 3.64
C MET A 71 18.40 14.71 3.80
N TYR A 72 19.12 13.95 4.60
CA TYR A 72 20.57 14.10 4.76
C TYR A 72 21.22 12.72 4.89
N VAL A 73 22.54 12.69 4.71
CA VAL A 73 23.35 11.51 5.02
C VAL A 73 23.99 11.76 6.38
N ASP A 74 23.82 10.84 7.30
CA ASP A 74 24.43 10.93 8.63
C ASP A 74 25.94 10.56 8.59
N GLU A 75 26.60 10.66 9.74
CA GLU A 75 28.05 10.40 9.85
C GLU A 75 28.40 8.93 9.56
N GLU A 76 27.48 8.02 9.77
CA GLU A 76 27.62 6.60 9.52
C GLU A 76 27.20 6.16 8.10
N GLY A 77 26.78 7.11 7.25
CA GLY A 77 26.46 6.87 5.86
C GLY A 77 24.99 6.50 5.60
N GLY A 78 24.13 6.56 6.60
CA GLY A 78 22.70 6.33 6.45
C GLY A 78 21.99 7.51 5.79
N SER A 79 21.11 7.23 4.84
CA SER A 79 20.21 8.25 4.27
C SER A 79 19.00 8.44 5.18
N VAL A 80 18.85 9.63 5.76
CA VAL A 80 17.87 9.92 6.81
C VAL A 80 16.88 11.00 6.38
N MET A 81 15.61 10.80 6.74
CA MET A 81 14.52 11.74 6.47
C MET A 81 13.49 11.67 7.60
N SER A 82 12.91 12.82 7.97
CA SER A 82 11.74 12.84 8.84
C SER A 82 10.54 12.24 8.12
N GLY A 83 9.79 11.41 8.81
CA GLY A 83 8.62 10.76 8.28
C GLY A 83 7.58 10.50 9.36
N MET A 84 6.52 9.85 8.96
CA MET A 84 5.53 9.29 9.85
C MET A 84 5.18 7.88 9.45
N VAL A 85 4.77 7.11 10.43
CA VAL A 85 4.26 5.76 10.24
C VAL A 85 2.84 5.67 10.74
N CYS A 86 2.07 4.87 10.05
CA CYS A 86 0.79 4.38 10.52
C CYS A 86 0.62 2.92 10.15
N ALA A 87 -0.06 2.22 11.03
CA ALA A 87 -0.38 0.83 10.81
C ALA A 87 -1.80 0.53 11.26
N TRP A 88 -2.42 -0.45 10.61
CA TRP A 88 -3.74 -0.96 10.94
C TRP A 88 -3.73 -2.48 10.96
N TRP A 89 -4.59 -3.02 11.75
CA TRP A 89 -4.91 -4.43 11.76
C TRP A 89 -6.41 -4.64 11.52
N TYR A 90 -6.72 -5.49 10.56
CA TYR A 90 -8.05 -6.02 10.34
C TYR A 90 -8.05 -7.50 10.73
N ASP A 91 -8.86 -7.87 11.70
CA ASP A 91 -8.87 -9.23 12.27
C ASP A 91 -9.81 -10.21 11.53
N GLY A 92 -10.38 -9.78 10.39
CA GLY A 92 -11.41 -10.51 9.65
C GLY A 92 -12.84 -10.01 9.91
N ASN A 93 -13.02 -9.23 10.97
CA ASN A 93 -14.33 -8.69 11.36
C ASN A 93 -14.26 -7.19 11.68
N LYS A 94 -13.22 -6.74 12.36
CA LYS A 94 -13.05 -5.37 12.88
C LYS A 94 -11.72 -4.78 12.45
N MET A 95 -11.74 -3.49 12.11
CA MET A 95 -10.53 -2.70 11.89
C MET A 95 -10.04 -2.10 13.20
N PHE A 96 -8.82 -2.47 13.58
CA PHE A 96 -8.09 -1.84 14.69
C PHE A 96 -7.22 -0.73 14.14
N GLU A 97 -7.62 0.51 14.32
CA GLU A 97 -6.85 1.67 13.91
C GLU A 97 -6.69 2.71 15.03
N PRO A 98 -5.58 3.42 15.05
CA PRO A 98 -4.30 3.00 14.49
C PRO A 98 -3.54 2.08 15.48
N LEU A 99 -2.92 1.02 15.00
CA LEU A 99 -1.97 0.24 15.80
C LEU A 99 -0.77 1.08 16.19
N LEU A 100 -0.32 1.90 15.27
CA LEU A 100 0.78 2.82 15.41
C LEU A 100 0.51 4.03 14.53
N MET A 101 0.60 5.23 15.09
CA MET A 101 0.57 6.49 14.36
C MET A 101 1.46 7.50 15.06
N LYS A 102 2.67 7.70 14.53
CA LYS A 102 3.63 8.63 15.12
C LYS A 102 4.64 9.19 14.12
N GLU A 103 5.24 10.30 14.52
CA GLU A 103 6.43 10.81 13.84
C GLU A 103 7.57 9.79 13.96
N CYS A 104 8.36 9.70 12.90
CA CYS A 104 9.49 8.80 12.85
C CYS A 104 10.64 9.42 12.05
N ARG A 105 11.81 8.84 12.24
CA ARG A 105 12.96 9.05 11.40
C ARG A 105 13.06 7.89 10.43
N MET A 106 12.76 8.14 9.17
CA MET A 106 12.97 7.15 8.11
C MET A 106 14.46 7.15 7.76
N ALA A 107 15.12 6.05 8.01
CA ALA A 107 16.54 5.89 7.70
C ALA A 107 16.73 4.68 6.78
N SER A 108 17.38 4.90 5.65
CA SER A 108 17.88 3.82 4.80
C SER A 108 19.33 3.56 5.18
N VAL A 109 19.59 2.40 5.77
CA VAL A 109 20.86 2.04 6.38
C VAL A 109 21.34 0.69 5.89
N ASP A 110 22.63 0.42 6.02
CA ASP A 110 23.22 -0.90 5.79
C ASP A 110 23.56 -1.60 7.12
N ASP A 111 24.11 -2.80 7.04
CA ASP A 111 24.45 -3.65 8.19
C ASP A 111 25.61 -3.12 9.07
N LYS A 112 26.28 -2.07 8.67
CA LYS A 112 27.34 -1.41 9.44
C LYS A 112 26.82 -0.25 10.28
N HIS A 113 25.61 0.24 9.96
CA HIS A 113 25.04 1.39 10.60
C HIS A 113 24.56 1.08 12.04
N PRO A 114 24.77 2.00 13.03
CA PRO A 114 24.34 1.77 14.41
C PRO A 114 22.83 1.53 14.60
N LEU A 115 22.01 2.14 13.73
CA LEU A 115 20.55 1.96 13.76
C LEU A 115 20.08 0.62 13.16
N TRP A 116 21.00 -0.18 12.63
CA TRP A 116 20.65 -1.51 12.16
C TRP A 116 20.23 -2.41 13.33
N PRO A 117 19.05 -3.04 13.28
CA PRO A 117 18.57 -3.87 14.38
C PRO A 117 19.57 -4.97 14.75
N VAL A 118 19.77 -5.21 16.05
CA VAL A 118 20.74 -6.19 16.54
C VAL A 118 20.45 -7.60 16.01
N GLU A 119 19.17 -8.00 16.03
CA GLU A 119 18.71 -9.27 15.48
C GLU A 119 18.98 -9.39 13.97
N ALA A 120 18.97 -8.27 13.28
CA ALA A 120 19.32 -8.19 11.87
C ALA A 120 20.80 -8.42 11.62
N LYS A 121 21.69 -7.97 12.49
CA LYS A 121 23.15 -8.19 12.40
C LYS A 121 23.49 -9.67 12.53
N GLU A 122 22.89 -10.36 13.46
CA GLU A 122 23.12 -11.79 13.69
C GLU A 122 22.65 -12.66 12.52
N THR A 123 21.63 -12.22 11.79
CA THR A 123 21.08 -12.94 10.65
C THR A 123 21.64 -12.49 9.29
N GLY A 124 22.57 -11.53 9.28
CA GLY A 124 23.19 -11.01 8.05
C GLY A 124 22.18 -10.35 7.12
N MET A 125 21.45 -9.37 7.58
CA MET A 125 20.49 -8.61 6.79
C MET A 125 21.17 -7.54 5.92
N GLY A 126 20.60 -7.26 4.76
CA GLY A 126 21.03 -6.20 3.84
C GLY A 126 20.48 -4.82 4.20
N ALA A 127 20.57 -3.87 3.24
CA ALA A 127 20.04 -2.53 3.42
C ALA A 127 18.56 -2.56 3.81
N GLY A 128 18.17 -1.68 4.72
CA GLY A 128 16.80 -1.60 5.23
C GLY A 128 16.35 -0.19 5.55
N ALA A 129 15.10 -0.06 5.92
CA ALA A 129 14.53 1.14 6.47
C ALA A 129 14.30 0.95 7.96
N VAL A 130 14.88 1.81 8.78
CA VAL A 130 14.71 1.80 10.23
C VAL A 130 13.96 3.05 10.65
N VAL A 131 12.98 2.83 11.50
CA VAL A 131 12.04 3.86 11.93
C VAL A 131 11.88 3.70 13.41
N PRO A 132 11.75 4.44 14.30
CA PRO A 132 11.27 5.76 14.56
C PRO A 132 12.27 6.68 15.28
N LEU A 133 11.86 7.93 15.53
CA LEU A 133 12.64 8.88 16.32
C LEU A 133 12.78 8.53 17.81
N THR A 134 11.88 7.76 18.38
CA THR A 134 11.73 7.60 19.83
C THR A 134 11.77 6.17 20.33
N SER A 135 11.64 5.17 19.48
CA SER A 135 11.64 3.75 19.87
C SER A 135 11.85 2.86 18.64
N GLU A 136 12.29 1.64 18.89
CA GLU A 136 12.51 0.59 17.88
C GLU A 136 11.22 -0.16 17.50
N ASP A 137 10.06 0.51 17.56
CA ASP A 137 8.76 -0.13 17.38
C ASP A 137 8.48 -0.59 15.95
N LEU A 138 9.32 -0.19 15.00
CA LEU A 138 9.14 -0.57 13.63
C LEU A 138 10.46 -0.66 12.89
N SER A 139 10.70 -1.81 12.30
CA SER A 139 11.80 -2.01 11.35
C SER A 139 11.33 -2.81 10.15
N PHE A 140 11.97 -2.53 9.02
CA PHE A 140 11.65 -3.17 7.76
C PHE A 140 12.90 -3.23 6.88
N GLY A 141 13.15 -4.36 6.23
CA GLY A 141 14.33 -4.48 5.38
C GLY A 141 14.37 -5.75 4.54
N LEU A 142 15.47 -5.90 3.79
CA LEU A 142 15.77 -7.05 2.95
C LEU A 142 16.98 -7.81 3.54
N ARG A 143 16.85 -9.13 3.73
CA ARG A 143 17.92 -9.98 4.23
C ARG A 143 18.95 -10.28 3.15
N PRO A 144 20.25 -9.99 3.34
CA PRO A 144 21.29 -10.32 2.36
C PRO A 144 21.42 -11.84 2.18
N GLY A 145 21.64 -12.26 0.95
CA GLY A 145 21.78 -13.68 0.63
C GLY A 145 20.57 -14.56 0.91
N ARG A 146 19.52 -13.99 1.49
CA ARG A 146 18.19 -14.57 1.62
C ARG A 146 17.24 -13.74 0.77
N ARG A 147 16.33 -14.40 0.08
CA ARG A 147 15.32 -13.74 -0.76
C ARG A 147 14.11 -13.33 0.07
N SER A 148 14.33 -12.70 1.23
CA SER A 148 13.25 -12.35 2.12
C SER A 148 13.35 -10.92 2.64
N PHE A 149 12.20 -10.32 2.84
CA PHE A 149 12.03 -9.09 3.59
C PHE A 149 11.60 -9.44 5.02
N TRP A 150 11.94 -8.60 5.97
CA TRP A 150 11.37 -8.65 7.32
C TRP A 150 10.61 -7.37 7.62
N LEU A 151 9.65 -7.47 8.50
CA LEU A 151 8.98 -6.33 9.13
C LEU A 151 8.72 -6.71 10.59
N ASN A 152 9.11 -5.85 11.52
CA ASN A 152 8.73 -5.95 12.92
C ASN A 152 7.97 -4.67 13.30
N LEU A 153 6.86 -4.84 14.00
CA LEU A 153 6.00 -3.76 14.47
C LEU A 153 5.54 -4.05 15.88
N THR A 154 5.70 -3.09 16.78
CA THR A 154 5.06 -3.09 18.10
C THR A 154 4.03 -1.96 18.14
N SER A 155 2.80 -2.29 18.46
CA SER A 155 1.71 -1.33 18.52
C SER A 155 1.81 -0.42 19.75
N ASP A 156 1.31 0.81 19.64
CA ASP A 156 1.28 1.79 20.73
C ASP A 156 0.14 1.45 21.70
N GLN A 157 0.43 0.59 22.68
CA GLN A 157 -0.57 0.04 23.61
C GLN A 157 -1.29 1.08 24.46
N GLU A 158 -0.76 2.31 24.56
CA GLU A 158 -1.45 3.40 25.26
C GLU A 158 -2.58 4.02 24.42
N LYS A 159 -2.53 3.83 23.11
CA LYS A 159 -3.46 4.49 22.16
C LYS A 159 -4.33 3.52 21.36
N VAL A 160 -3.97 2.24 21.31
CA VAL A 160 -4.74 1.25 20.54
C VAL A 160 -6.05 0.88 21.22
N MET A 161 -6.96 0.39 20.42
CA MET A 161 -8.25 -0.13 20.90
C MET A 161 -8.04 -1.41 21.71
N GLU A 162 -8.88 -1.63 22.71
CA GLU A 162 -8.87 -2.84 23.51
C GLU A 162 -9.01 -4.11 22.64
N GLY A 163 -8.18 -5.12 22.93
CA GLY A 163 -8.09 -6.35 22.16
C GLY A 163 -7.23 -6.27 20.91
N SER A 164 -6.55 -5.14 20.68
CA SER A 164 -5.58 -5.00 19.59
C SER A 164 -4.33 -5.83 19.88
N PRO A 165 -3.79 -6.57 18.89
CA PRO A 165 -2.51 -7.24 19.05
C PRO A 165 -1.37 -6.25 19.33
N LYS A 166 -0.36 -6.73 20.06
CA LYS A 166 0.78 -5.91 20.46
C LYS A 166 1.95 -6.02 19.48
N ASP A 167 2.41 -7.23 19.26
CA ASP A 167 3.65 -7.47 18.52
C ASP A 167 3.39 -8.22 17.22
N PHE A 168 3.95 -7.70 16.12
CA PHE A 168 3.90 -8.31 14.81
C PHE A 168 5.32 -8.52 14.28
N SER A 169 5.61 -9.73 13.83
CA SER A 169 6.84 -10.04 13.13
C SER A 169 6.51 -10.77 11.83
N VAL A 170 7.01 -10.27 10.72
CA VAL A 170 6.72 -10.81 9.38
C VAL A 170 8.00 -11.15 8.65
N GLU A 171 8.05 -12.36 8.10
CA GLU A 171 9.02 -12.72 7.07
C GLU A 171 8.32 -12.90 5.74
N MET A 172 8.81 -12.24 4.67
CA MET A 172 8.17 -12.20 3.36
C MET A 172 9.16 -12.61 2.29
N THR A 173 8.81 -13.64 1.52
CA THR A 173 9.65 -14.16 0.43
C THR A 173 8.93 -13.94 -0.91
N PRO A 174 9.52 -13.17 -1.84
CA PRO A 174 8.92 -12.94 -3.15
C PRO A 174 8.62 -14.24 -3.89
N TRP A 175 7.46 -14.31 -4.52
CA TRP A 175 7.11 -15.41 -5.44
C TRP A 175 7.96 -15.38 -6.71
N TRP A 176 8.38 -14.16 -7.12
CA TRP A 176 9.09 -13.90 -8.37
C TRP A 176 10.43 -13.22 -8.12
N GLU A 177 11.35 -13.43 -9.02
CA GLU A 177 12.74 -13.00 -8.87
C GLU A 177 12.98 -11.48 -9.06
N ARG A 178 12.01 -10.74 -9.59
CA ARG A 178 12.21 -9.33 -9.95
C ARG A 178 11.08 -8.44 -9.46
N PRO A 179 11.42 -7.28 -8.87
CA PRO A 179 10.43 -6.25 -8.61
C PRO A 179 9.96 -5.63 -9.93
N SER A 180 8.70 -5.24 -9.99
CA SER A 180 8.23 -4.41 -11.10
C SER A 180 8.58 -2.95 -10.83
N THR A 181 8.94 -2.24 -11.88
CA THR A 181 9.27 -0.82 -11.83
C THR A 181 8.37 -0.05 -12.77
N ALA A 182 7.68 0.96 -12.25
CA ALA A 182 6.99 1.95 -13.05
C ALA A 182 7.63 3.32 -12.82
N LYS A 183 8.08 3.96 -13.88
CA LYS A 183 8.73 5.26 -13.82
C LYS A 183 8.19 6.17 -14.91
N TYR A 184 7.84 7.38 -14.51
CA TYR A 184 7.44 8.45 -15.41
C TYR A 184 8.11 9.75 -14.98
N LYS A 185 8.65 10.49 -15.92
CA LYS A 185 9.24 11.81 -15.71
C LYS A 185 8.88 12.71 -16.87
N ASN A 186 8.35 13.88 -16.58
CA ASN A 186 8.06 14.90 -17.58
C ASN A 186 8.44 16.28 -17.03
N ASN A 187 8.90 17.14 -17.90
CA ASN A 187 9.17 18.53 -17.56
C ASN A 187 7.90 19.36 -17.83
N VAL A 188 7.15 19.63 -16.78
CA VAL A 188 5.94 20.44 -16.82
C VAL A 188 6.24 21.78 -16.19
N PHE A 189 6.08 22.87 -16.91
CA PHE A 189 6.39 24.23 -16.44
C PHE A 189 7.80 24.41 -15.85
N GLY A 190 8.80 23.74 -16.41
CA GLY A 190 10.17 23.78 -15.92
C GLY A 190 10.45 22.90 -14.69
N LEU A 191 9.43 22.21 -14.16
CA LEU A 191 9.55 21.29 -13.06
C LEU A 191 9.59 19.85 -13.56
N ASN A 192 10.58 19.09 -13.09
CA ASN A 192 10.68 17.66 -13.39
C ASN A 192 9.65 16.87 -12.58
N MET A 193 8.39 16.91 -12.99
CA MET A 193 7.31 16.15 -12.35
C MET A 193 7.34 14.69 -12.78
N GLY A 194 6.89 13.82 -11.89
CA GLY A 194 6.82 12.41 -12.21
C GLY A 194 6.67 11.51 -10.99
N TYR A 195 6.86 10.22 -11.21
CA TYR A 195 6.87 9.20 -10.18
C TYR A 195 7.89 8.10 -10.47
N ASP A 196 8.32 7.44 -9.42
CA ASP A 196 9.10 6.21 -9.44
C ASP A 196 8.47 5.22 -8.45
N ILE A 197 8.01 4.09 -8.95
CA ILE A 197 7.32 3.08 -8.18
C ILE A 197 8.06 1.76 -8.32
N GLN A 198 8.40 1.14 -7.20
CA GLN A 198 8.96 -0.19 -7.10
C GLN A 198 7.94 -1.08 -6.40
N ARG A 199 7.62 -2.26 -6.96
CA ARG A 199 6.62 -3.19 -6.41
C ARG A 199 7.15 -4.61 -6.37
N VAL A 200 6.82 -5.31 -5.29
CA VAL A 200 6.83 -6.77 -5.22
C VAL A 200 5.36 -7.20 -5.08
N HIS A 201 4.78 -7.64 -6.18
CA HIS A 201 3.34 -7.88 -6.29
C HIS A 201 2.85 -9.06 -5.47
N GLY A 202 3.69 -10.07 -5.24
CA GLY A 202 3.30 -11.22 -4.47
C GLY A 202 4.49 -11.83 -3.73
N MET A 203 4.26 -12.17 -2.48
CA MET A 203 5.22 -12.80 -1.59
C MET A 203 4.51 -13.84 -0.71
N LYS A 204 5.19 -14.92 -0.39
CA LYS A 204 4.81 -15.77 0.73
C LYS A 204 5.15 -15.02 2.02
N ALA A 205 4.20 -14.93 2.93
CA ALA A 205 4.38 -14.31 4.24
C ALA A 205 4.25 -15.33 5.36
N LYS A 206 5.12 -15.19 6.38
CA LYS A 206 4.95 -15.82 7.70
C LYS A 206 4.80 -14.68 8.68
N LEU A 207 3.62 -14.58 9.27
CA LEU A 207 3.28 -13.56 10.24
C LEU A 207 3.18 -14.20 11.62
N ASN A 208 3.90 -13.63 12.58
CA ASN A 208 3.72 -13.91 14.00
C ASN A 208 2.95 -12.74 14.62
N ILE A 209 1.88 -13.05 15.31
CA ILE A 209 1.02 -12.08 16.02
C ILE A 209 0.99 -12.51 17.47
N ASP A 210 1.64 -11.78 18.37
CA ASP A 210 1.68 -12.09 19.81
C ASP A 210 2.08 -13.55 20.13
N GLY A 211 2.92 -14.17 19.28
CA GLY A 211 3.35 -15.56 19.42
C GLY A 211 2.57 -16.58 18.58
N GLU A 212 1.45 -16.19 17.95
CA GLU A 212 0.72 -17.03 16.99
C GLU A 212 1.35 -16.93 15.61
N GLU A 213 1.84 -18.03 15.05
CA GLU A 213 2.37 -18.06 13.68
C GLU A 213 1.26 -18.39 12.65
N VAL A 214 1.17 -17.57 11.60
CA VAL A 214 0.20 -17.75 10.52
C VAL A 214 0.89 -17.56 9.16
N GLU A 215 0.65 -18.47 8.22
CA GLU A 215 1.11 -18.32 6.83
C GLU A 215 0.08 -17.55 5.99
N GLY A 216 0.59 -16.75 5.05
CA GLY A 216 -0.24 -15.97 4.14
C GLY A 216 0.55 -15.41 2.98
N SER A 217 0.10 -14.29 2.46
CA SER A 217 0.76 -13.60 1.37
C SER A 217 1.00 -12.13 1.71
N ALA A 218 1.92 -11.48 0.99
CA ALA A 218 2.20 -10.06 1.19
C ALA A 218 2.47 -9.33 -0.12
N TYR A 219 2.31 -8.01 -0.06
CA TYR A 219 2.60 -7.06 -1.11
C TYR A 219 3.44 -5.93 -0.54
N ILE A 220 4.42 -5.46 -1.29
CA ILE A 220 5.23 -4.30 -0.93
C ILE A 220 5.37 -3.36 -2.11
N GLN A 221 5.21 -2.07 -1.86
CA GLN A 221 5.63 -1.03 -2.81
C GLN A 221 6.38 0.10 -2.12
N LYS A 222 7.32 0.68 -2.86
CA LYS A 222 7.89 2.00 -2.58
C LYS A 222 7.48 2.94 -3.68
N VAL A 223 7.02 4.12 -3.30
CA VAL A 223 6.61 5.16 -4.22
C VAL A 223 7.39 6.44 -3.93
N GLY A 224 7.90 7.07 -4.97
CA GLY A 224 8.35 8.45 -4.96
C GLY A 224 7.54 9.24 -5.98
N VAL A 225 6.89 10.31 -5.55
CA VAL A 225 6.09 11.20 -6.39
C VAL A 225 6.60 12.62 -6.28
N GLN A 226 6.63 13.32 -7.41
CA GLN A 226 6.94 14.75 -7.53
C GLN A 226 5.86 15.41 -8.37
N ALA A 227 4.64 15.39 -7.89
CA ALA A 227 3.48 15.98 -8.53
C ALA A 227 2.37 16.18 -7.49
N PRO A 228 1.38 17.03 -7.77
CA PRO A 228 0.14 17.00 -7.01
C PRO A 228 -0.48 15.61 -7.09
N SER A 229 -0.92 15.07 -5.96
CA SER A 229 -1.67 13.81 -5.93
C SER A 229 -3.06 14.04 -6.51
N LEU A 230 -3.38 13.37 -7.59
CA LEU A 230 -4.76 13.29 -8.09
C LEU A 230 -5.47 12.12 -7.40
N PRO A 231 -6.80 12.13 -7.31
CA PRO A 231 -7.59 10.98 -6.87
C PRO A 231 -7.29 9.72 -7.67
N TRP A 232 -7.32 8.56 -7.00
CA TRP A 232 -7.13 7.28 -7.68
C TRP A 232 -7.89 6.14 -7.01
N PHE A 233 -8.13 5.10 -7.79
CA PHE A 233 -8.40 3.75 -7.32
C PHE A 233 -7.17 2.90 -7.56
N TRP A 234 -6.81 2.12 -6.57
CA TRP A 234 -5.81 1.06 -6.67
C TRP A 234 -6.35 -0.19 -5.99
N GLY A 235 -5.78 -1.33 -6.28
CA GLY A 235 -6.00 -2.51 -5.50
C GLY A 235 -5.27 -3.72 -6.07
N MET A 236 -5.30 -4.80 -5.31
CA MET A 236 -4.63 -6.03 -5.66
C MET A 236 -5.40 -7.24 -5.15
N LEU A 237 -5.25 -8.35 -5.86
CA LEU A 237 -5.69 -9.67 -5.44
C LEU A 237 -4.53 -10.66 -5.51
N HIS A 238 -4.46 -11.53 -4.53
CA HIS A 238 -3.66 -12.75 -4.52
C HIS A 238 -4.55 -13.96 -4.61
N PHE A 239 -4.09 -14.97 -5.33
CA PHE A 239 -4.77 -16.24 -5.55
C PHE A 239 -3.97 -17.36 -4.87
N ASP A 240 -4.64 -18.44 -4.52
CA ASP A 240 -4.04 -19.61 -3.87
C ASP A 240 -2.93 -20.26 -4.67
N ASP A 241 -3.01 -20.19 -6.00
CA ASP A 241 -2.04 -20.74 -6.94
C ASP A 241 -0.77 -19.88 -7.12
N GLY A 242 -0.67 -18.73 -6.42
CA GLY A 242 0.43 -17.77 -6.57
C GLY A 242 0.25 -16.77 -7.69
N SER A 243 -0.90 -16.79 -8.38
CA SER A 243 -1.28 -15.74 -9.31
C SER A 243 -1.58 -14.43 -8.57
N TYR A 244 -1.44 -13.30 -9.25
CA TYR A 244 -1.83 -12.00 -8.70
C TYR A 244 -2.43 -11.08 -9.75
N LEU A 245 -3.27 -10.17 -9.29
CA LEU A 245 -3.79 -9.05 -10.06
C LEU A 245 -3.51 -7.74 -9.31
N ASP A 246 -3.08 -6.72 -10.03
CA ASP A 246 -2.91 -5.34 -9.55
C ASP A 246 -3.59 -4.42 -10.56
N TRP A 247 -4.31 -3.40 -10.09
CA TRP A 247 -4.94 -2.40 -10.94
C TRP A 247 -4.76 -1.00 -10.38
N PHE A 248 -4.72 -0.02 -11.27
CA PHE A 248 -4.61 1.38 -10.93
C PHE A 248 -5.43 2.22 -11.89
N MET A 249 -6.27 3.10 -11.37
CA MET A 249 -7.06 4.04 -12.16
C MET A 249 -7.07 5.43 -11.52
N PRO A 250 -6.25 6.38 -12.00
CA PRO A 250 -6.40 7.77 -11.61
C PRO A 250 -7.70 8.33 -12.15
N HIS A 251 -8.33 9.21 -11.41
CA HIS A 251 -9.57 9.85 -11.84
C HIS A 251 -9.61 11.33 -11.47
N VAL A 252 -10.46 12.08 -12.15
CA VAL A 252 -10.76 13.47 -11.84
C VAL A 252 -12.26 13.60 -11.67
N SER A 253 -12.67 14.29 -10.62
CA SER A 253 -14.08 14.49 -10.30
C SER A 253 -14.32 15.95 -9.94
N PRO A 254 -15.50 16.50 -10.21
CA PRO A 254 -15.88 17.83 -9.72
C PRO A 254 -15.77 18.00 -8.21
N SER A 255 -15.92 16.89 -7.47
CA SER A 255 -15.81 16.85 -6.01
C SER A 255 -14.41 16.48 -5.50
N PHE A 256 -13.39 16.43 -6.35
CA PHE A 256 -12.04 16.00 -5.96
C PHE A 256 -11.38 16.85 -4.86
N THR A 257 -11.85 18.07 -4.64
CA THR A 257 -11.42 18.95 -3.56
C THR A 257 -12.25 18.83 -2.29
N MET A 258 -13.32 18.06 -2.30
CA MET A 258 -14.22 17.91 -1.16
C MET A 258 -13.63 16.90 -0.14
N LYS A 259 -13.92 17.15 1.13
CA LYS A 259 -13.56 16.23 2.23
C LYS A 259 -14.56 15.08 2.41
N ASP A 260 -15.60 15.06 1.60
CA ASP A 260 -16.65 14.06 1.66
C ASP A 260 -16.14 12.72 1.10
N ASP A 261 -16.28 11.68 1.88
CA ASP A 261 -15.96 10.30 1.52
C ASP A 261 -17.17 9.51 1.00
N THR A 262 -18.24 10.22 0.68
CA THR A 262 -19.41 9.62 0.04
C THR A 262 -19.00 8.99 -1.29
N PRO A 263 -19.29 7.71 -1.53
CA PRO A 263 -19.04 7.09 -2.83
C PRO A 263 -19.71 7.87 -3.94
N TRP A 264 -18.95 8.20 -4.99
CA TRP A 264 -19.46 8.95 -6.11
C TRP A 264 -20.17 8.02 -7.10
N SER A 265 -21.23 8.55 -7.72
CA SER A 265 -21.82 7.88 -8.86
C SER A 265 -20.91 8.04 -10.09
N MET A 266 -21.12 7.20 -11.10
CA MET A 266 -20.43 7.31 -12.38
C MET A 266 -20.60 8.68 -13.06
N ARG A 267 -21.59 9.46 -12.65
CA ARG A 267 -21.85 10.81 -13.17
C ARG A 267 -20.94 11.86 -12.55
N ASP A 268 -20.29 11.55 -11.43
CA ASP A 268 -19.57 12.53 -10.63
C ASP A 268 -18.09 12.65 -11.01
N PHE A 269 -17.55 11.80 -11.88
CA PHE A 269 -16.17 11.89 -12.29
C PHE A 269 -15.95 11.75 -13.80
N PHE A 270 -14.99 12.50 -14.30
CA PHE A 270 -14.48 12.33 -15.64
C PHE A 270 -13.47 11.21 -15.64
N ARG A 271 -13.74 10.18 -16.43
CA ARG A 271 -12.72 9.16 -16.69
C ARG A 271 -11.67 9.77 -17.60
N THR A 272 -10.42 9.74 -17.17
CA THR A 272 -9.33 10.00 -18.10
C THR A 272 -9.22 8.80 -19.03
N PRO A 273 -9.59 8.91 -20.31
CA PRO A 273 -9.53 7.78 -21.23
C PRO A 273 -8.11 7.22 -21.26
N ASN A 274 -7.96 5.90 -21.08
CA ASN A 274 -6.70 5.17 -21.15
C ASN A 274 -5.67 5.47 -20.03
N ALA A 275 -6.02 6.15 -18.95
CA ALA A 275 -5.11 6.38 -17.84
C ALA A 275 -5.02 5.19 -16.87
N GLY A 276 -6.02 4.32 -16.86
CA GLY A 276 -6.03 3.12 -16.01
C GLY A 276 -5.15 2.00 -16.57
N SER A 277 -4.52 1.26 -15.68
CA SER A 277 -3.64 0.12 -15.99
C SER A 277 -3.88 -1.04 -15.04
N GLY A 278 -3.36 -2.21 -15.39
CA GLY A 278 -3.35 -3.37 -14.51
C GLY A 278 -2.29 -4.38 -14.95
N ILE A 279 -1.98 -5.30 -14.07
CA ILE A 279 -1.08 -6.43 -14.31
C ILE A 279 -1.76 -7.67 -13.75
N PHE A 280 -1.89 -8.71 -14.56
CA PHE A 280 -2.28 -10.04 -14.11
C PHE A 280 -1.14 -11.01 -14.38
N HIS A 281 -0.68 -11.67 -13.35
CA HIS A 281 0.27 -12.77 -13.48
C HIS A 281 -0.46 -14.09 -13.22
N ASP A 282 -0.39 -14.97 -14.18
CA ASP A 282 -0.88 -16.34 -14.11
C ASP A 282 0.29 -17.25 -13.73
N ALA A 283 0.30 -17.73 -12.50
CA ALA A 283 1.41 -18.53 -11.97
C ALA A 283 1.50 -19.90 -12.67
N ASN A 284 0.35 -20.53 -12.95
CA ASN A 284 0.30 -21.85 -13.60
C ASN A 284 0.92 -21.83 -14.99
N ARG A 285 0.89 -20.68 -15.66
CA ARG A 285 1.45 -20.50 -17.01
C ARG A 285 2.77 -19.73 -16.99
N ASN A 286 3.18 -19.22 -15.84
CA ASN A 286 4.30 -18.29 -15.71
C ASN A 286 4.21 -17.13 -16.72
N ARG A 287 3.02 -16.55 -16.85
CA ARG A 287 2.71 -15.52 -17.85
C ARG A 287 2.16 -14.26 -17.19
N THR A 288 2.75 -13.12 -17.55
CA THR A 288 2.31 -11.80 -17.08
C THR A 288 1.63 -11.03 -18.20
N GLU A 289 0.39 -10.62 -17.98
CA GLU A 289 -0.38 -9.77 -18.87
C GLU A 289 -0.41 -8.33 -18.33
N ASN A 290 -0.05 -7.39 -19.20
CA ASN A 290 -0.13 -5.96 -18.91
C ASN A 290 -1.38 -5.38 -19.56
N PHE A 291 -2.22 -4.76 -18.79
CA PHE A 291 -3.44 -4.10 -19.23
C PHE A 291 -3.21 -2.59 -19.35
N LYS A 292 -3.57 -2.05 -20.50
CA LYS A 292 -3.56 -0.59 -20.74
C LYS A 292 -4.92 0.06 -20.51
N ARG A 293 -5.90 -0.73 -20.07
CA ARG A 293 -7.26 -0.29 -19.80
C ARG A 293 -7.72 -0.86 -18.46
N CYS A 294 -8.19 0.02 -17.62
CA CYS A 294 -8.80 -0.30 -16.34
C CYS A 294 -10.01 0.60 -16.12
N THR A 295 -11.09 0.02 -15.62
CA THR A 295 -12.23 0.79 -15.10
C THR A 295 -12.56 0.29 -13.71
N VAL A 296 -12.85 1.22 -12.83
CA VAL A 296 -13.35 0.95 -11.49
C VAL A 296 -14.66 1.71 -11.33
N GLU A 297 -15.70 1.01 -10.92
CA GLU A 297 -16.99 1.58 -10.55
C GLU A 297 -17.20 1.36 -9.07
N LEU A 298 -17.48 2.42 -8.35
CA LEU A 298 -17.76 2.40 -6.92
C LEU A 298 -19.26 2.47 -6.72
N GLU A 299 -19.81 1.50 -5.99
CA GLU A 299 -21.21 1.43 -5.63
C GLU A 299 -21.35 1.40 -4.11
N ARG A 300 -22.47 1.89 -3.58
CA ARG A 300 -22.82 1.70 -2.16
C ARG A 300 -23.35 0.29 -1.95
N GLN A 301 -23.00 -0.29 -0.83
CA GLN A 301 -23.72 -1.47 -0.36
C GLN A 301 -25.14 -1.02 0.06
N GLU A 302 -26.14 -1.79 -0.32
CA GLU A 302 -27.54 -1.51 -0.02
C GLU A 302 -28.22 -2.74 0.60
N GLY A 303 -29.36 -2.49 1.26
CA GLY A 303 -30.18 -3.55 1.88
C GLY A 303 -29.74 -3.89 3.31
N GLU A 304 -30.40 -4.89 3.88
CA GLU A 304 -30.22 -5.30 5.28
C GLU A 304 -28.81 -5.88 5.57
N ASN A 305 -28.16 -6.43 4.56
CA ASN A 305 -26.81 -7.01 4.65
C ASN A 305 -25.69 -6.02 4.28
N ALA A 306 -26.00 -4.72 4.17
CA ALA A 306 -25.00 -3.70 3.87
C ALA A 306 -24.04 -3.53 5.05
N LEU A 307 -22.74 -3.72 4.78
CA LEU A 307 -21.69 -3.57 5.78
C LEU A 307 -21.40 -2.10 6.05
N ARG A 308 -21.03 -1.82 7.29
CA ARG A 308 -20.63 -0.49 7.76
C ARG A 308 -19.27 -0.57 8.43
N ASP A 309 -18.53 0.52 8.34
CA ASP A 309 -17.31 0.66 9.12
C ASP A 309 -17.63 0.92 10.61
N GLU A 310 -16.59 1.02 11.43
CA GLU A 310 -16.69 1.23 12.87
C GLU A 310 -17.32 2.59 13.24
N GLN A 311 -17.36 3.54 12.28
CA GLN A 311 -18.02 4.84 12.43
C GLN A 311 -19.49 4.82 11.92
N GLY A 312 -19.97 3.67 11.46
CA GLY A 312 -21.33 3.47 10.97
C GLY A 312 -21.57 3.89 9.50
N ASN A 313 -20.53 4.26 8.75
CA ASN A 313 -20.66 4.61 7.35
C ASN A 313 -20.79 3.35 6.49
N LEU A 314 -21.62 3.41 5.45
CA LEU A 314 -21.76 2.33 4.48
C LEU A 314 -20.45 2.09 3.75
N LEU A 315 -20.03 0.83 3.69
CA LEU A 315 -18.87 0.41 2.93
C LEU A 315 -19.18 0.27 1.43
N PRO A 316 -18.21 0.52 0.54
CA PRO A 316 -18.43 0.42 -0.89
C PRO A 316 -18.41 -1.01 -1.41
N ARG A 317 -18.96 -1.18 -2.63
CA ARG A 317 -18.65 -2.25 -3.56
C ARG A 317 -17.88 -1.70 -4.73
N PHE A 318 -17.00 -2.52 -5.30
CA PHE A 318 -16.23 -2.15 -6.48
C PHE A 318 -16.51 -3.14 -7.61
N LYS A 319 -16.75 -2.60 -8.80
CA LYS A 319 -16.71 -3.35 -10.05
C LYS A 319 -15.46 -2.94 -10.81
N ILE A 320 -14.53 -3.86 -10.95
CA ILE A 320 -13.26 -3.63 -11.59
C ILE A 320 -13.20 -4.42 -12.90
N LYS A 321 -12.71 -3.79 -13.93
CA LYS A 321 -12.47 -4.44 -15.21
C LYS A 321 -11.13 -3.98 -15.79
N VAL A 322 -10.26 -4.95 -16.11
CA VAL A 322 -9.00 -4.71 -16.82
C VAL A 322 -8.95 -5.57 -18.09
N TRP A 323 -8.40 -5.03 -19.18
CA TRP A 323 -8.34 -5.78 -20.44
C TRP A 323 -7.28 -5.26 -21.41
N ASN A 324 -6.82 -6.13 -22.34
CA ASN A 324 -5.85 -5.80 -23.37
C ASN A 324 -6.20 -6.34 -24.78
N GLY A 325 -7.40 -6.83 -24.99
CA GLY A 325 -7.86 -7.40 -26.26
C GLY A 325 -7.63 -8.92 -26.39
N ARG A 326 -6.79 -9.52 -25.53
CA ARG A 326 -6.59 -10.98 -25.44
C ARG A 326 -7.16 -11.54 -24.15
N THR A 327 -6.89 -10.87 -23.08
CA THR A 327 -7.30 -11.23 -21.73
C THR A 327 -8.17 -10.14 -21.14
N GLN A 328 -9.23 -10.53 -20.47
CA GLN A 328 -10.09 -9.65 -19.71
C GLN A 328 -10.28 -10.24 -18.31
N VAL A 329 -10.13 -9.40 -17.29
CA VAL A 329 -10.49 -9.74 -15.90
C VAL A 329 -11.59 -8.79 -15.45
N SER A 330 -12.68 -9.35 -14.95
CA SER A 330 -13.83 -8.62 -14.41
C SER A 330 -14.10 -9.11 -12.99
N ILE A 331 -14.20 -8.19 -12.04
CA ILE A 331 -14.28 -8.51 -10.61
C ILE A 331 -15.39 -7.69 -9.98
N HIS A 332 -16.18 -8.34 -9.12
CA HIS A 332 -17.08 -7.68 -8.19
C HIS A 332 -16.61 -8.03 -6.77
N VAL A 333 -16.35 -7.01 -5.99
CA VAL A 333 -15.90 -7.15 -4.61
C VAL A 333 -16.66 -6.20 -3.71
N ARG A 334 -16.79 -6.57 -2.44
CA ARG A 334 -17.29 -5.68 -1.41
C ARG A 334 -16.21 -5.41 -0.36
N ALA A 335 -16.16 -4.18 0.12
CA ALA A 335 -15.38 -3.83 1.28
C ALA A 335 -16.00 -4.44 2.53
N THR A 336 -15.16 -4.99 3.41
CA THR A 336 -15.60 -5.60 4.67
C THR A 336 -15.30 -4.71 5.87
N SER A 337 -14.33 -3.81 5.74
CA SER A 337 -13.99 -2.77 6.70
C SER A 337 -13.23 -1.64 6.00
N ARG A 338 -12.78 -0.63 6.74
CA ARG A 338 -12.06 0.52 6.20
C ARG A 338 -11.01 1.04 7.17
N ALA A 339 -9.75 1.10 6.74
CA ALA A 339 -8.75 1.97 7.32
C ALA A 339 -8.74 3.32 6.60
N ARG A 340 -8.65 4.42 7.33
CA ARG A 340 -8.78 5.76 6.76
C ARG A 340 -7.68 6.70 7.21
N TRP A 341 -7.15 7.45 6.26
CA TRP A 341 -6.25 8.57 6.48
C TRP A 341 -6.74 9.85 5.86
N VAL A 342 -6.46 10.94 6.55
CA VAL A 342 -6.77 12.28 6.09
C VAL A 342 -5.51 13.13 6.19
N PHE A 343 -5.09 13.66 5.04
CA PHE A 343 -3.97 14.60 4.94
C PHE A 343 -4.52 15.99 4.65
N ASP A 344 -4.20 16.95 5.52
CA ASP A 344 -4.51 18.36 5.34
C ASP A 344 -3.20 19.14 5.33
N GLN A 345 -2.86 19.76 4.21
CA GLN A 345 -1.68 20.58 4.07
C GLN A 345 -2.07 22.04 3.91
N PRO A 346 -1.64 22.93 4.80
CA PRO A 346 -1.82 24.36 4.64
C PRO A 346 -1.13 24.86 3.37
N THR A 347 -1.84 25.65 2.59
CA THR A 347 -1.30 26.31 1.40
C THR A 347 -1.19 27.81 1.62
N ARG A 348 -0.57 28.53 0.70
CA ARG A 348 -0.58 29.98 0.69
C ARG A 348 -2.01 30.49 0.51
N ALA A 349 -2.33 31.65 1.06
CA ALA A 349 -3.65 32.27 1.01
C ALA A 349 -4.77 31.56 1.80
N GLY A 350 -4.41 30.72 2.78
CA GLY A 350 -5.37 30.11 3.70
C GLY A 350 -6.18 28.94 3.15
N PHE A 351 -5.91 28.49 1.93
CA PHE A 351 -6.50 27.26 1.42
C PHE A 351 -5.85 26.04 2.04
N VAL A 352 -6.58 24.95 2.14
CA VAL A 352 -6.07 23.66 2.58
C VAL A 352 -6.09 22.69 1.40
N SER A 353 -4.93 22.16 1.08
CA SER A 353 -4.77 21.02 0.19
C SER A 353 -5.11 19.77 0.98
N HIS A 354 -5.97 18.91 0.46
CA HIS A 354 -6.57 17.81 1.17
C HIS A 354 -6.52 16.52 0.36
N LEU A 355 -6.17 15.42 1.03
CA LEU A 355 -6.29 14.07 0.49
C LEU A 355 -6.90 13.17 1.56
N THR A 356 -8.00 12.50 1.23
CA THR A 356 -8.52 11.37 2.00
C THR A 356 -8.09 10.09 1.32
N TYR A 357 -7.56 9.17 2.11
CA TYR A 357 -7.00 7.90 1.67
C TYR A 357 -7.67 6.78 2.45
N ASN A 358 -8.23 5.81 1.74
CA ASN A 358 -8.92 4.69 2.35
C ASN A 358 -8.42 3.38 1.79
N GLU A 359 -8.27 2.42 2.69
CA GLU A 359 -7.92 1.03 2.42
C GLU A 359 -9.06 0.13 2.84
N TYR A 360 -9.42 -0.79 1.98
CA TYR A 360 -10.56 -1.67 2.17
C TYR A 360 -10.14 -3.14 2.05
N PRO A 361 -10.15 -3.91 3.14
CA PRO A 361 -10.17 -5.36 3.04
C PRO A 361 -11.34 -5.81 2.18
N LEU A 362 -11.11 -6.78 1.29
CA LEU A 362 -12.08 -7.20 0.30
C LEU A 362 -12.60 -8.60 0.54
N GLU A 363 -13.88 -8.78 0.28
CA GLU A 363 -14.51 -10.06 0.01
C GLU A 363 -14.88 -10.14 -1.48
N ILE A 364 -14.51 -11.24 -2.12
CA ILE A 364 -14.73 -11.44 -3.55
C ILE A 364 -16.13 -12.01 -3.76
N GLU A 365 -17.01 -11.25 -4.42
CA GLU A 365 -18.36 -11.71 -4.75
C GLU A 365 -18.39 -12.46 -6.10
N LYS A 366 -17.57 -12.00 -7.05
CA LYS A 366 -17.48 -12.60 -8.38
C LYS A 366 -16.17 -12.25 -9.05
N ILE A 367 -15.58 -13.20 -9.74
CA ILE A 367 -14.48 -12.97 -10.68
C ILE A 367 -14.74 -13.74 -11.97
N ALA A 368 -14.30 -13.16 -13.08
CA ALA A 368 -14.29 -13.78 -14.39
C ALA A 368 -13.00 -13.41 -15.11
N ILE A 369 -12.17 -14.38 -15.39
CA ILE A 369 -10.92 -14.25 -16.15
C ILE A 369 -11.15 -14.94 -17.48
N LEU A 370 -11.26 -14.14 -18.56
CA LEU A 370 -11.45 -14.64 -19.92
C LEU A 370 -10.17 -14.45 -20.70
N ASP A 371 -9.64 -15.53 -21.21
CA ASP A 371 -8.46 -15.56 -22.08
C ASP A 371 -8.61 -16.59 -23.23
N GLU A 372 -7.54 -16.87 -23.96
CA GLU A 372 -7.52 -17.80 -25.08
C GLU A 372 -7.85 -19.26 -24.71
N GLN A 373 -7.80 -19.62 -23.43
CA GLN A 373 -8.11 -20.98 -22.94
C GLN A 373 -9.52 -21.10 -22.38
N GLY A 374 -10.24 -20.01 -22.28
CA GLY A 374 -11.62 -20.01 -21.80
C GLY A 374 -11.85 -19.08 -20.61
N LEU A 375 -12.91 -19.37 -19.89
CA LEU A 375 -13.36 -18.62 -18.73
C LEU A 375 -12.96 -19.33 -17.43
N ARG A 376 -12.34 -18.60 -16.52
CA ARG A 376 -12.13 -19.00 -15.12
C ARG A 376 -13.00 -18.13 -14.21
N SER A 377 -13.46 -18.70 -13.13
CA SER A 377 -14.35 -18.08 -12.14
C SER A 377 -13.77 -18.18 -10.72
N ILE A 378 -14.52 -17.78 -9.74
CA ILE A 378 -14.16 -17.92 -8.32
C ILE A 378 -14.02 -19.39 -7.92
N ASP A 379 -14.80 -20.28 -8.54
CA ASP A 379 -14.83 -21.70 -8.21
C ASP A 379 -13.55 -22.46 -8.66
N ASP A 380 -12.70 -21.82 -9.46
CA ASP A 380 -11.42 -22.37 -9.91
C ASP A 380 -10.29 -22.15 -8.88
N TYR A 381 -10.57 -21.48 -7.75
CA TYR A 381 -9.60 -21.12 -6.72
C TYR A 381 -10.09 -21.50 -5.33
N GLU A 382 -9.19 -21.99 -4.48
CA GLU A 382 -9.51 -22.29 -3.08
C GLU A 382 -9.75 -21.00 -2.30
N TRP A 383 -8.96 -19.95 -2.59
CA TRP A 383 -9.15 -18.63 -2.03
C TRP A 383 -8.63 -17.53 -2.96
N ILE A 384 -9.27 -16.38 -2.86
CA ILE A 384 -8.79 -15.12 -3.47
C ILE A 384 -8.89 -14.05 -2.37
N ARG A 385 -7.76 -13.40 -2.05
CA ARG A 385 -7.69 -12.36 -1.01
C ARG A 385 -7.15 -11.07 -1.59
N GLY A 386 -7.61 -9.95 -1.09
CA GLY A 386 -7.13 -8.67 -1.59
C GLY A 386 -7.54 -7.46 -0.79
N ASN A 387 -7.07 -6.34 -1.30
CA ASN A 387 -7.32 -5.03 -0.76
C ASN A 387 -7.60 -4.06 -1.91
N ALA A 388 -8.44 -3.06 -1.66
CA ALA A 388 -8.64 -1.95 -2.58
C ALA A 388 -8.45 -0.62 -1.86
N GLU A 389 -7.96 0.33 -2.60
CA GLU A 389 -7.69 1.69 -2.17
C GLU A 389 -8.52 2.67 -2.97
N HIS A 390 -9.08 3.65 -2.30
CA HIS A 390 -9.67 4.81 -2.91
C HIS A 390 -9.19 6.08 -2.22
N ALA A 391 -8.49 6.90 -2.99
CA ALA A 391 -8.04 8.20 -2.55
C ALA A 391 -8.75 9.31 -3.34
N TRP A 392 -9.15 10.37 -2.66
CA TRP A 392 -9.70 11.56 -3.28
C TRP A 392 -9.23 12.83 -2.59
N GLY A 393 -9.40 13.93 -3.28
CA GLY A 393 -8.82 15.20 -2.92
C GLY A 393 -7.56 15.48 -3.74
N ILE A 394 -6.90 16.59 -3.46
CA ILE A 394 -5.60 16.94 -4.03
C ILE A 394 -4.67 17.30 -2.89
N LEU A 395 -3.52 16.65 -2.82
CA LEU A 395 -2.43 16.99 -1.94
C LEU A 395 -1.28 17.60 -2.77
N ASN A 396 -0.97 18.86 -2.51
CA ASN A 396 0.09 19.62 -3.19
C ASN A 396 1.40 19.58 -2.41
#